data_3c73fdd47d8992cb76f93d74b9712929
#
_entry.id   3c73fdd47d8992cb76f93d74b9712929
#
_cell.length_a   1.000
_cell.length_b   1.000
_cell.length_c   1.000
_cell.angle_alpha   90.00
_cell.angle_beta   90.00
_cell.angle_gamma   90.00
#
_symmetry.space_group_name_H-M   'P 1'
#
loop_
_entity.id
_entity.type
_entity.pdbx_description
1 polymer ?
#
loop_
_entity_poly.entity_id
_entity_poly.type
_entity_poly.pdbx_seq_one_letter_code
_entity_poly.pdbx_strand_id
1 'polypeptide(L)'
;MTSNYEKQVDIGRQYFLKYDPEKLAAKFHLSIDESYLYIRYLDTDYRIDRKTAAVEGKVENGYVECREYTIVMTIYDMLCHGTEQEIPALTGDWKLIGNFAAAGSSPDANLFAQKYADAFNGKVEELKAACKIMGGEVKVRLAGADVTAQIPAFPFFPVLL
;
A
#
# COMPACT_ATOMS: atom_id res chain seq x y z
N MET A 1 -27.90 -8.03 -4.06
CA MET A 1 -27.60 -6.60 -3.80
C MET A 1 -26.09 -6.45 -3.81
N THR A 2 -25.54 -5.61 -4.68
CA THR A 2 -24.12 -5.28 -4.71
C THR A 2 -23.78 -4.51 -3.43
N SER A 3 -22.74 -4.91 -2.72
CA SER A 3 -22.31 -4.23 -1.49
C SER A 3 -21.81 -2.80 -1.79
N ASN A 4 -21.81 -1.91 -0.80
CA ASN A 4 -21.24 -0.57 -0.99
C ASN A 4 -19.76 -0.62 -1.33
N TYR A 5 -19.03 -1.63 -0.83
CA TYR A 5 -17.61 -1.84 -1.14
C TYR A 5 -17.38 -2.22 -2.60
N GLU A 6 -18.21 -3.11 -3.16
CA GLU A 6 -18.15 -3.46 -4.59
C GLU A 6 -18.39 -2.25 -5.50
N LYS A 7 -19.35 -1.39 -5.13
CA LYS A 7 -19.61 -0.14 -5.87
C LYS A 7 -18.39 0.80 -5.83
N GLN A 8 -17.71 0.91 -4.69
CA GLN A 8 -16.51 1.74 -4.58
C GLN A 8 -15.37 1.18 -5.44
N VAL A 9 -15.18 -0.13 -5.47
CA VAL A 9 -14.21 -0.77 -6.35
C VAL A 9 -14.52 -0.48 -7.82
N ASP A 10 -15.78 -0.56 -8.22
CA ASP A 10 -16.20 -0.25 -9.60
C ASP A 10 -15.93 1.23 -9.96
N ILE A 11 -16.18 2.15 -9.02
CA ILE A 11 -15.83 3.58 -9.18
C ILE A 11 -14.32 3.74 -9.31
N GLY A 12 -13.54 3.08 -8.47
CA GLY A 12 -12.08 3.08 -8.54
C GLY A 12 -11.53 2.57 -9.89
N ARG A 13 -12.11 1.48 -10.41
CA ARG A 13 -11.81 0.95 -11.75
C ARG A 13 -12.06 1.98 -12.84
N GLN A 14 -13.24 2.60 -12.83
CA GLN A 14 -13.60 3.63 -13.82
C GLN A 14 -12.71 4.86 -13.70
N TYR A 15 -12.23 5.16 -12.51
CA TYR A 15 -11.30 6.25 -12.31
C TYR A 15 -9.91 5.91 -12.85
N PHE A 16 -9.38 4.72 -12.54
CA PHE A 16 -8.10 4.24 -13.05
C PHE A 16 -8.06 4.23 -14.59
N LEU A 17 -9.13 3.80 -15.25
CA LEU A 17 -9.23 3.76 -16.72
C LEU A 17 -9.14 5.14 -17.41
N LYS A 18 -9.19 6.24 -16.65
CA LYS A 18 -8.96 7.59 -17.18
C LYS A 18 -7.47 7.95 -17.26
N TYR A 19 -6.62 7.17 -16.63
CA TYR A 19 -5.18 7.39 -16.62
C TYR A 19 -4.49 6.58 -17.71
N ASP A 20 -3.43 7.14 -18.25
CA ASP A 20 -2.54 6.43 -19.14
C ASP A 20 -1.64 5.49 -18.33
N PRO A 21 -1.76 4.16 -18.47
CA PRO A 21 -0.99 3.22 -17.68
C PRO A 21 0.52 3.30 -17.95
N GLU A 22 0.95 3.76 -19.13
CA GLU A 22 2.37 3.93 -19.44
C GLU A 22 2.94 5.14 -18.69
N LYS A 23 2.16 6.23 -18.57
CA LYS A 23 2.54 7.36 -17.73
C LYS A 23 2.61 7.00 -16.26
N LEU A 24 1.67 6.18 -15.79
CA LEU A 24 1.71 5.66 -14.41
C LEU A 24 2.96 4.78 -14.20
N ALA A 25 3.24 3.86 -15.13
CA ALA A 25 4.43 3.02 -15.06
C ALA A 25 5.71 3.86 -15.02
N ALA A 26 5.85 4.84 -15.88
CA ALA A 26 7.01 5.73 -15.90
C ALA A 26 7.13 6.53 -14.60
N LYS A 27 6.04 7.13 -14.11
CA LYS A 27 6.00 7.94 -12.90
C LYS A 27 6.42 7.16 -11.66
N PHE A 28 5.95 5.93 -11.52
CA PHE A 28 6.16 5.10 -10.35
C PHE A 28 7.27 4.05 -10.53
N HIS A 29 7.99 4.09 -11.66
CA HIS A 29 9.04 3.13 -12.04
C HIS A 29 8.55 1.67 -11.98
N LEU A 30 7.32 1.45 -12.47
CA LEU A 30 6.68 0.14 -12.48
C LEU A 30 6.93 -0.59 -13.81
N SER A 31 6.91 -1.91 -13.75
CA SER A 31 6.93 -2.75 -14.95
C SER A 31 5.55 -2.75 -15.62
N ILE A 32 5.55 -2.74 -16.95
CA ILE A 32 4.34 -2.77 -17.76
C ILE A 32 4.58 -3.61 -19.01
N ASP A 33 3.55 -4.32 -19.47
CA ASP A 33 3.52 -4.98 -20.77
C ASP A 33 2.25 -4.58 -21.56
N GLU A 34 1.97 -5.25 -22.65
CA GLU A 34 0.79 -4.97 -23.48
C GLU A 34 -0.54 -5.14 -22.77
N SER A 35 -0.59 -5.99 -21.74
CA SER A 35 -1.81 -6.39 -21.05
C SER A 35 -1.92 -5.87 -19.62
N TYR A 36 -0.81 -5.73 -18.92
CA TYR A 36 -0.79 -5.49 -17.48
C TYR A 36 0.20 -4.42 -17.05
N LEU A 37 -0.18 -3.68 -15.99
CA LEU A 37 0.69 -2.86 -15.16
C LEU A 37 0.99 -3.65 -13.88
N TYR A 38 2.26 -3.81 -13.52
CA TYR A 38 2.71 -4.61 -12.38
C TYR A 38 3.07 -3.72 -11.19
N ILE A 39 2.61 -4.08 -10.02
CA ILE A 39 2.88 -3.36 -8.78
C ILE A 39 3.05 -4.34 -7.62
N ARG A 40 3.99 -4.07 -6.74
CA ARG A 40 4.10 -4.78 -5.47
C ARG A 40 3.45 -3.94 -4.37
N TYR A 41 2.60 -4.57 -3.58
CA TYR A 41 2.02 -3.99 -2.38
C TYR A 41 2.31 -4.92 -1.20
N LEU A 42 3.03 -4.40 -0.21
CA LEU A 42 3.57 -5.17 0.91
C LEU A 42 4.39 -6.39 0.40
N ASP A 43 4.03 -7.60 0.81
CA ASP A 43 4.70 -8.84 0.46
C ASP A 43 4.20 -9.52 -0.83
N THR A 44 3.18 -8.94 -1.46
CA THR A 44 2.48 -9.57 -2.59
C THR A 44 2.66 -8.78 -3.88
N ASP A 45 2.92 -9.50 -4.98
CA ASP A 45 2.92 -8.94 -6.31
C ASP A 45 1.49 -8.89 -6.85
N TYR A 46 1.12 -7.76 -7.43
CA TYR A 46 -0.16 -7.55 -8.11
C TYR A 46 0.07 -7.13 -9.55
N ARG A 47 -0.96 -7.33 -10.38
CA ARG A 47 -1.03 -6.73 -11.71
C ARG A 47 -2.42 -6.16 -11.95
N ILE A 48 -2.48 -5.13 -12.77
CA ILE A 48 -3.71 -4.43 -13.14
C ILE A 48 -3.92 -4.61 -14.63
N ASP A 49 -5.03 -5.21 -15.02
CA ASP A 49 -5.39 -5.34 -16.43
C ASP A 49 -5.65 -3.96 -17.03
N ARG A 50 -4.96 -3.63 -18.12
CA ARG A 50 -4.98 -2.31 -18.75
C ARG A 50 -6.32 -1.96 -19.37
N LYS A 51 -7.14 -2.96 -19.73
CA LYS A 51 -8.44 -2.76 -20.40
C LYS A 51 -9.59 -2.72 -19.41
N THR A 52 -9.54 -3.54 -18.38
CA THR A 52 -10.64 -3.71 -17.43
C THR A 52 -10.35 -3.06 -16.09
N ALA A 53 -9.10 -2.67 -15.84
CA ALA A 53 -8.57 -2.26 -14.54
C ALA A 53 -8.73 -3.32 -13.43
N ALA A 54 -9.01 -4.57 -13.75
CA ALA A 54 -9.06 -5.61 -12.73
C ALA A 54 -7.70 -5.76 -12.05
N VAL A 55 -7.69 -5.75 -10.72
CA VAL A 55 -6.50 -6.03 -9.92
C VAL A 55 -6.43 -7.52 -9.67
N GLU A 56 -5.30 -8.13 -9.97
CA GLU A 56 -5.05 -9.54 -9.74
C GLU A 56 -3.84 -9.71 -8.83
N GLY A 57 -3.97 -10.52 -7.80
CA GLY A 57 -2.89 -10.87 -6.88
C GLY A 57 -2.19 -12.16 -7.29
N LYS A 58 -0.88 -12.20 -7.11
CA LYS A 58 -0.06 -13.39 -7.39
C LYS A 58 -0.35 -14.48 -6.38
N VAL A 59 -0.56 -15.67 -6.89
CA VAL A 59 -0.71 -16.91 -6.12
C VAL A 59 0.31 -17.94 -6.61
N GLU A 60 0.41 -19.08 -5.96
CA GLU A 60 1.38 -20.13 -6.31
C GLU A 60 1.38 -20.49 -7.81
N ASN A 61 0.19 -20.58 -8.42
CA ASN A 61 0.02 -21.00 -9.82
C ASN A 61 -0.47 -19.87 -10.73
N GLY A 62 0.01 -18.66 -10.55
CA GLY A 62 -0.34 -17.52 -11.44
C GLY A 62 -0.95 -16.34 -10.72
N TYR A 63 -1.98 -15.74 -11.32
CA TYR A 63 -2.67 -14.58 -10.79
C TYR A 63 -4.16 -14.84 -10.71
N VAL A 64 -4.81 -14.35 -9.66
CA VAL A 64 -6.27 -14.39 -9.47
C VAL A 64 -6.81 -13.02 -9.15
N GLU A 65 -8.04 -12.72 -9.57
CA GLU A 65 -8.68 -11.45 -9.29
C GLU A 65 -8.75 -11.21 -7.78
N CYS A 66 -8.20 -10.10 -7.34
CA CYS A 66 -8.29 -9.62 -5.97
C CYS A 66 -9.57 -8.81 -5.80
N ARG A 67 -10.43 -9.22 -4.87
CA ARG A 67 -11.69 -8.55 -4.53
C ARG A 67 -11.67 -7.93 -3.13
N GLU A 68 -10.53 -8.00 -2.47
CA GLU A 68 -10.36 -7.37 -1.16
C GLU A 68 -10.36 -5.85 -1.32
N TYR A 69 -11.42 -5.22 -0.84
CA TYR A 69 -11.67 -3.78 -1.00
C TYR A 69 -10.49 -2.93 -0.56
N THR A 70 -9.94 -3.22 0.62
CA THR A 70 -8.84 -2.41 1.19
C THR A 70 -7.58 -2.46 0.31
N ILE A 71 -7.26 -3.63 -0.22
CA ILE A 71 -6.11 -3.81 -1.11
C ILE A 71 -6.33 -3.07 -2.43
N VAL A 72 -7.45 -3.36 -3.09
CA VAL A 72 -7.75 -2.81 -4.42
C VAL A 72 -7.83 -1.30 -4.39
N MET A 73 -8.53 -0.72 -3.40
CA MET A 73 -8.64 0.74 -3.27
C MET A 73 -7.32 1.39 -2.90
N THR A 74 -6.52 0.78 -2.02
CA THR A 74 -5.18 1.32 -1.70
C THR A 74 -4.30 1.39 -2.94
N ILE A 75 -4.33 0.36 -3.81
CA ILE A 75 -3.56 0.36 -5.06
C ILE A 75 -4.04 1.48 -5.99
N TYR A 76 -5.36 1.61 -6.21
CA TYR A 76 -5.90 2.67 -7.07
C TYR A 76 -5.62 4.06 -6.52
N ASP A 77 -5.86 4.28 -5.23
CA ASP A 77 -5.65 5.58 -4.58
C ASP A 77 -4.17 5.99 -4.67
N MET A 78 -3.25 5.06 -4.44
CA MET A 78 -1.83 5.34 -4.56
C MET A 78 -1.42 5.75 -5.98
N LEU A 79 -1.96 5.08 -6.99
CA LEU A 79 -1.61 5.34 -8.39
C LEU A 79 -2.31 6.59 -8.96
N CYS A 80 -3.58 6.83 -8.57
CA CYS A 80 -4.44 7.81 -9.22
C CYS A 80 -4.54 9.15 -8.49
N HIS A 81 -4.31 9.21 -7.18
CA HIS A 81 -4.46 10.43 -6.37
C HIS A 81 -3.16 11.20 -6.13
N GLY A 82 -2.13 10.93 -6.90
CA GLY A 82 -0.90 11.70 -6.83
C GLY A 82 -0.90 12.93 -7.76
N THR A 83 0.00 13.86 -7.51
CA THR A 83 0.28 14.99 -8.44
C THR A 83 0.86 14.45 -9.75
N GLU A 84 0.79 15.22 -10.85
CA GLU A 84 1.44 14.87 -12.12
C GLU A 84 2.99 14.89 -12.05
N GLN A 85 3.53 15.39 -10.94
CA GLN A 85 4.97 15.47 -10.73
C GLN A 85 5.59 14.09 -10.51
N GLU A 86 6.85 13.94 -10.88
CA GLU A 86 7.65 12.77 -10.55
C GLU A 86 7.69 12.54 -9.04
N ILE A 87 7.79 11.26 -8.64
CA ILE A 87 7.92 10.93 -7.23
C ILE A 87 9.27 11.46 -6.74
N PRO A 88 9.28 12.30 -5.70
CA PRO A 88 10.52 12.81 -5.16
C PRO A 88 11.33 11.68 -4.53
N ALA A 89 12.65 11.79 -4.58
CA ALA A 89 13.53 10.89 -3.84
C ALA A 89 13.21 10.93 -2.34
N LEU A 90 13.33 9.78 -1.68
CA LEU A 90 13.12 9.69 -0.23
C LEU A 90 14.18 10.54 0.50
N THR A 91 13.73 11.48 1.32
CA THR A 91 14.60 12.37 2.09
C THR A 91 15.11 11.72 3.38
N GLY A 92 14.50 10.65 3.83
CA GLY A 92 14.73 10.04 5.14
C GLY A 92 13.97 10.72 6.29
N ASP A 93 13.21 11.78 5.99
CA ASP A 93 12.39 12.48 6.97
C ASP A 93 11.07 11.74 7.18
N TRP A 94 10.92 11.11 8.32
CA TRP A 94 9.69 10.40 8.67
C TRP A 94 8.66 11.35 9.26
N LYS A 95 7.41 11.21 8.81
CA LYS A 95 6.28 11.98 9.30
C LYS A 95 5.25 11.06 9.94
N LEU A 96 4.67 11.50 11.05
CA LEU A 96 3.54 10.78 11.64
C LEU A 96 2.33 10.86 10.72
N ILE A 97 1.56 9.78 10.65
CA ILE A 97 0.35 9.70 9.83
C ILE A 97 -0.63 10.86 10.14
N GLY A 98 -0.73 11.25 11.40
CA GLY A 98 -1.56 12.38 11.82
C GLY A 98 -1.16 13.74 11.22
N ASN A 99 0.08 13.88 10.74
CA ASN A 99 0.55 15.13 10.10
C ASN A 99 0.00 15.31 8.68
N PHE A 100 -0.57 14.26 8.08
CA PHE A 100 -1.14 14.31 6.72
C PHE A 100 -2.65 14.55 6.72
N ALA A 101 -3.28 14.55 7.89
CA ALA A 101 -4.71 14.73 7.98
C ALA A 101 -5.07 16.22 8.03
N ALA A 102 -6.13 16.58 7.31
CA ALA A 102 -6.79 17.86 7.54
C ALA A 102 -7.32 17.92 8.98
N ALA A 103 -7.27 19.09 9.60
CA ALA A 103 -7.72 19.26 10.98
C ALA A 103 -9.12 18.66 11.19
N GLY A 104 -9.24 17.72 12.12
CA GLY A 104 -10.49 17.03 12.46
C GLY A 104 -10.80 15.75 11.68
N SER A 105 -9.96 15.33 10.72
CA SER A 105 -10.20 14.12 9.91
C SER A 105 -9.19 13.00 10.18
N SER A 106 -8.21 13.21 11.05
CA SER A 106 -7.23 12.16 11.38
C SER A 106 -7.88 11.09 12.23
N PRO A 107 -7.75 9.80 11.85
CA PRO A 107 -8.02 8.73 12.79
C PRO A 107 -7.15 8.94 14.03
N ASP A 108 -7.70 8.74 15.21
CA ASP A 108 -6.89 8.67 16.41
C ASP A 108 -5.88 7.51 16.25
N ALA A 109 -4.60 7.88 16.04
CA ALA A 109 -3.54 6.92 15.82
C ALA A 109 -3.44 5.90 16.97
N ASN A 110 -3.78 6.31 18.19
CA ASN A 110 -3.78 5.43 19.36
C ASN A 110 -4.89 4.39 19.26
N LEU A 111 -6.13 4.79 18.90
CA LEU A 111 -7.23 3.84 18.74
C LEU A 111 -6.98 2.87 17.59
N PHE A 112 -6.39 3.34 16.50
CA PHE A 112 -6.03 2.48 15.38
C PHE A 112 -4.93 1.48 15.76
N ALA A 113 -3.89 1.94 16.44
CA ALA A 113 -2.75 1.11 16.83
C ALA A 113 -3.08 0.12 17.97
N GLN A 114 -3.97 0.48 18.89
CA GLN A 114 -4.23 -0.28 20.12
C GLN A 114 -4.58 -1.74 19.86
N LYS A 115 -5.47 -1.99 18.90
CA LYS A 115 -5.88 -3.36 18.52
C LYS A 115 -4.70 -4.25 18.14
N TYR A 116 -3.74 -3.68 17.41
CA TYR A 116 -2.56 -4.41 16.94
C TYR A 116 -1.48 -4.45 18.01
N ALA A 117 -1.33 -3.38 18.79
CA ALA A 117 -0.44 -3.34 19.94
C ALA A 117 -0.77 -4.45 20.95
N ASP A 118 -2.05 -4.67 21.25
CA ASP A 118 -2.49 -5.73 22.15
C ASP A 118 -2.13 -7.14 21.63
N ALA A 119 -2.21 -7.35 20.32
CA ALA A 119 -1.86 -8.62 19.69
C ALA A 119 -0.37 -8.96 19.82
N PHE A 120 0.50 -7.94 19.83
CA PHE A 120 1.96 -8.09 19.90
C PHE A 120 2.56 -7.72 21.27
N ASN A 121 1.73 -7.37 22.26
CA ASN A 121 2.21 -7.02 23.59
C ASN A 121 3.06 -8.15 24.21
N GLY A 122 4.29 -7.84 24.57
CA GLY A 122 5.27 -8.81 25.07
C GLY A 122 5.85 -9.77 24.02
N LYS A 123 5.49 -9.63 22.73
CA LYS A 123 5.90 -10.53 21.64
C LYS A 123 6.83 -9.82 20.64
N VAL A 124 7.91 -9.25 21.16
CA VAL A 124 8.86 -8.43 20.37
C VAL A 124 9.48 -9.21 19.20
N GLU A 125 9.87 -10.46 19.42
CA GLU A 125 10.51 -11.27 18.37
C GLU A 125 9.50 -11.72 17.29
N GLU A 126 8.27 -12.01 17.68
CA GLU A 126 7.19 -12.31 16.71
C GLU A 126 6.87 -11.07 15.85
N LEU A 127 6.85 -9.86 16.44
CA LEU A 127 6.67 -8.62 15.67
C LEU A 127 7.81 -8.40 14.70
N LYS A 128 9.06 -8.59 15.12
CA LYS A 128 10.22 -8.52 14.22
C LYS A 128 10.14 -9.53 13.08
N ALA A 129 9.72 -10.76 13.38
CA ALA A 129 9.53 -11.80 12.37
C ALA A 129 8.42 -11.42 11.37
N ALA A 130 7.29 -10.91 11.85
CA ALA A 130 6.20 -10.43 11.01
C ALA A 130 6.67 -9.29 10.09
N CYS A 131 7.41 -8.31 10.61
CA CYS A 131 7.98 -7.23 9.79
C CYS A 131 8.88 -7.76 8.67
N LYS A 132 9.71 -8.78 8.95
CA LYS A 132 10.58 -9.40 7.93
C LYS A 132 9.79 -10.14 6.87
N ILE A 133 8.72 -10.85 7.24
CA ILE A 133 7.82 -11.52 6.29
C ILE A 133 7.21 -10.52 5.32
N MET A 134 6.84 -9.32 5.82
CA MET A 134 6.34 -8.22 5.00
C MET A 134 7.42 -7.52 4.14
N GLY A 135 8.62 -8.09 4.04
CA GLY A 135 9.75 -7.51 3.33
C GLY A 135 10.40 -6.34 4.06
N GLY A 136 10.07 -6.17 5.35
CA GLY A 136 10.58 -5.10 6.17
C GLY A 136 12.01 -5.32 6.66
N GLU A 137 12.72 -4.22 6.81
CA GLU A 137 14.05 -4.19 7.42
C GLU A 137 13.94 -3.65 8.85
N VAL A 138 14.32 -4.48 9.83
CA VAL A 138 14.38 -4.04 11.22
C VAL A 138 15.53 -3.06 11.37
N LYS A 139 15.21 -1.83 11.74
CA LYS A 139 16.15 -0.72 11.90
C LYS A 139 16.67 -0.61 13.32
N VAL A 140 17.63 0.31 13.51
CA VAL A 140 18.06 0.72 14.85
C VAL A 140 16.85 1.29 15.60
N ARG A 141 16.69 0.84 16.83
CA ARG A 141 15.57 1.19 17.71
C ARG A 141 15.47 2.71 17.90
N LEU A 142 14.32 3.28 17.58
CA LEU A 142 13.99 4.64 17.96
C LEU A 142 13.70 4.73 19.46
N ALA A 143 13.97 5.89 20.04
CA ALA A 143 13.72 6.11 21.47
C ALA A 143 12.25 5.84 21.82
N GLY A 144 12.02 4.97 22.79
CA GLY A 144 10.67 4.60 23.24
C GLY A 144 9.98 3.50 22.45
N ALA A 145 10.58 3.00 21.35
CA ALA A 145 10.02 1.88 20.57
C ALA A 145 10.68 0.56 20.95
N ASP A 146 9.94 -0.53 21.04
CA ASP A 146 10.49 -1.88 21.22
C ASP A 146 10.97 -2.48 19.91
N VAL A 147 10.31 -2.15 18.81
CA VAL A 147 10.67 -2.51 17.44
C VAL A 147 10.59 -1.27 16.57
N THR A 148 11.51 -1.14 15.63
CA THR A 148 11.46 -0.17 14.54
C THR A 148 11.77 -0.91 13.26
N ALA A 149 10.83 -0.90 12.32
CA ALA A 149 10.98 -1.57 11.04
C ALA A 149 10.53 -0.66 9.89
N GLN A 150 11.34 -0.60 8.86
CA GLN A 150 10.96 0.04 7.60
C GLN A 150 10.38 -1.02 6.68
N ILE A 151 9.10 -0.88 6.35
CA ILE A 151 8.35 -1.82 5.52
C ILE A 151 8.07 -1.15 4.17
N PRO A 152 8.46 -1.74 3.03
CA PRO A 152 8.13 -1.19 1.72
C PRO A 152 6.65 -1.46 1.41
N ALA A 153 5.75 -0.57 1.84
CA ALA A 153 4.33 -0.71 1.51
C ALA A 153 4.14 -0.75 -0.01
N PHE A 154 4.81 0.16 -0.72
CA PHE A 154 5.05 0.06 -2.16
C PHE A 154 6.55 0.23 -2.42
N PRO A 155 7.09 -0.14 -3.58
CA PRO A 155 8.50 0.03 -3.90
C PRO A 155 9.01 1.47 -3.73
N PHE A 156 8.12 2.43 -3.95
CA PHE A 156 8.37 3.87 -3.88
C PHE A 156 7.81 4.55 -2.62
N PHE A 157 7.12 3.81 -1.75
CA PHE A 157 6.47 4.36 -0.55
C PHE A 157 6.69 3.44 0.66
N PRO A 158 7.80 3.59 1.38
CA PRO A 158 8.03 2.86 2.62
C PRO A 158 7.22 3.46 3.78
N VAL A 159 6.86 2.62 4.73
CA VAL A 159 6.30 3.00 6.02
C VAL A 159 7.23 2.60 7.15
N LEU A 160 7.22 3.36 8.22
CA LEU A 160 7.98 3.05 9.44
C LEU A 160 7.00 2.61 10.53
N LEU A 161 7.24 1.41 11.06
CA LEU A 161 6.55 0.86 12.22
C LEU A 161 7.35 1.17 13.47
#